data_f35a799721469d2ee7c54360a2b979ba
#
_entry.id   f35a799721469d2ee7c54360a2b979ba
#
_cell.length_a   1.000
_cell.length_b   1.000
_cell.length_c   1.000
_cell.angle_alpha   90.00
_cell.angle_beta   90.00
_cell.angle_gamma   90.00
#
_symmetry.space_group_name_H-M   'P 1'
#
loop_
_entity.id
_entity.type
_entity.pdbx_description
1 polymer ?
#
loop_
_entity_poly.entity_id
_entity_poly.type
_entity_poly.pdbx_seq_one_letter_code
_entity_poly.pdbx_strand_id
1 'polypeptide(L)'
;MEPEMKQREWYGFTRYDFEFEGHKAFIVMPHTPAGDNRWNWCLEWPEAFVERCCALNLLQMGYYHVHVNIHGTFASPEGMAVLDHFYRYLTEERGFQKRAHLMGLSMGGLYSYRFAMEYPDRVAAIYGDAPVCDLACYPADRRDVVFAAYGCRTQEEIAQTGLNPIEHLDRLAAAGIPLINVYGCADKLVIPEEHSEKLVKIYHELGGDITVFPRPYVGHHPHGYDDTQQIAELIHSKVSARL
;
A
#
# COMPACT_ATOMS: atom_id res chain seq x y z
N MET A 1 15.80 -21.88 -5.65
CA MET A 1 16.03 -21.75 -7.13
C MET A 1 15.59 -20.35 -7.48
N GLU A 2 16.44 -19.53 -8.09
CA GLU A 2 16.03 -18.17 -8.51
C GLU A 2 14.91 -18.26 -9.55
N PRO A 3 13.86 -17.43 -9.46
CA PRO A 3 12.78 -17.46 -10.43
C PRO A 3 13.29 -17.00 -11.81
N GLU A 4 12.75 -17.62 -12.87
CA GLU A 4 13.00 -17.15 -14.24
C GLU A 4 12.36 -15.78 -14.43
N MET A 5 13.17 -14.79 -14.80
CA MET A 5 12.72 -13.40 -14.96
C MET A 5 12.61 -13.04 -16.44
N LYS A 6 11.44 -12.53 -16.85
CA LYS A 6 11.20 -12.02 -18.19
C LYS A 6 11.34 -10.49 -18.19
N GLN A 7 12.32 -10.01 -18.93
CA GLN A 7 12.54 -8.58 -19.09
C GLN A 7 11.58 -7.98 -20.11
N ARG A 8 11.01 -6.81 -19.77
CA ARG A 8 10.26 -5.95 -20.70
C ARG A 8 10.46 -4.47 -20.38
N GLU A 9 10.05 -3.62 -21.29
CA GLU A 9 9.94 -2.17 -21.07
C GLU A 9 8.61 -1.85 -20.37
N TRP A 10 8.63 -0.85 -19.44
CA TRP A 10 7.46 -0.37 -18.73
C TRP A 10 7.63 1.14 -18.45
N TYR A 11 6.89 1.98 -19.16
CA TYR A 11 6.98 3.46 -19.06
C TYR A 11 8.41 4.02 -19.15
N GLY A 12 9.23 3.47 -20.06
CA GLY A 12 10.63 3.86 -20.22
C GLY A 12 11.61 3.19 -19.25
N PHE A 13 11.15 2.42 -18.29
CA PHE A 13 11.98 1.68 -17.34
C PHE A 13 12.07 0.19 -17.69
N THR A 14 13.09 -0.47 -17.18
CA THR A 14 13.24 -1.93 -17.29
C THR A 14 12.42 -2.62 -16.21
N ARG A 15 11.52 -3.52 -16.62
CA ARG A 15 10.73 -4.35 -15.72
C ARG A 15 11.07 -5.83 -15.91
N TYR A 16 11.16 -6.54 -14.79
CA TYR A 16 11.32 -7.99 -14.72
C TYR A 16 10.06 -8.61 -14.16
N ASP A 17 9.33 -9.37 -14.98
CA ASP A 17 8.20 -10.17 -14.56
C ASP A 17 8.65 -11.59 -14.21
N PHE A 18 8.12 -12.14 -13.13
CA PHE A 18 8.42 -13.49 -12.67
C PHE A 18 7.26 -14.09 -11.88
N GLU A 19 7.36 -15.36 -11.56
CA GLU A 19 6.44 -16.05 -10.68
C GLU A 19 7.10 -16.25 -9.31
N PHE A 20 6.42 -15.83 -8.26
CA PHE A 20 6.84 -15.97 -6.87
C PHE A 20 5.80 -16.81 -6.12
N GLU A 21 6.15 -18.04 -5.74
CA GLU A 21 5.26 -18.99 -5.04
C GLU A 21 3.88 -19.15 -5.71
N GLY A 22 3.83 -19.19 -7.05
CA GLY A 22 2.59 -19.28 -7.83
C GLY A 22 1.87 -17.96 -8.07
N HIS A 23 2.41 -16.84 -7.58
CA HIS A 23 1.87 -15.51 -7.76
C HIS A 23 2.67 -14.73 -8.80
N LYS A 24 1.99 -14.02 -9.70
CA LYS A 24 2.66 -13.10 -10.62
C LYS A 24 3.29 -11.96 -9.85
N ALA A 25 4.55 -11.70 -10.08
CA ALA A 25 5.29 -10.63 -9.44
C ALA A 25 6.12 -9.86 -10.46
N PHE A 26 6.53 -8.65 -10.09
CA PHE A 26 7.49 -7.90 -10.88
C PHE A 26 8.37 -6.98 -10.03
N ILE A 27 9.51 -6.63 -10.61
CA ILE A 27 10.41 -5.59 -10.16
C ILE A 27 10.68 -4.63 -11.32
N VAL A 28 10.41 -3.35 -11.15
CA VAL A 28 10.82 -2.28 -12.08
C VAL A 28 12.07 -1.62 -11.54
N MET A 29 13.09 -1.54 -12.39
CA MET A 29 14.39 -0.97 -12.05
C MET A 29 14.38 0.54 -12.29
N PRO A 30 14.82 1.37 -11.33
CA PRO A 30 15.15 2.76 -11.62
C PRO A 30 16.33 2.85 -12.57
N HIS A 31 16.46 3.94 -13.34
CA HIS A 31 17.63 4.14 -14.21
C HIS A 31 18.93 4.21 -13.40
N THR A 32 18.87 4.81 -12.23
CA THR A 32 19.99 4.89 -11.27
C THR A 32 19.45 4.56 -9.89
N PRO A 33 19.68 3.34 -9.37
CA PRO A 33 19.25 2.97 -8.02
C PRO A 33 19.86 3.88 -6.96
N ALA A 34 19.05 4.23 -5.95
CA ALA A 34 19.56 4.87 -4.74
C ALA A 34 20.54 3.93 -4.01
N GLY A 35 21.57 4.49 -3.38
CA GLY A 35 22.64 3.69 -2.75
C GLY A 35 22.20 2.78 -1.61
N ASP A 36 20.99 2.99 -1.08
CA ASP A 36 20.37 2.18 -0.02
C ASP A 36 19.36 1.16 -0.53
N ASN A 37 19.20 1.02 -1.86
CA ASN A 37 18.24 0.11 -2.51
C ASN A 37 16.80 0.28 -1.99
N ARG A 38 16.39 1.53 -1.75
CA ARG A 38 15.02 1.87 -1.34
C ARG A 38 13.99 1.48 -2.40
N TRP A 39 12.79 1.16 -1.98
CA TRP A 39 11.76 0.63 -2.86
C TRP A 39 10.35 1.05 -2.49
N ASN A 40 9.51 1.08 -3.50
CA ASN A 40 8.09 1.35 -3.46
C ASN A 40 7.32 0.07 -3.76
N TRP A 41 6.47 -0.36 -2.85
CA TRP A 41 5.68 -1.56 -2.97
C TRP A 41 4.23 -1.23 -3.30
N CYS A 42 3.83 -1.45 -4.55
CA CYS A 42 2.43 -1.35 -4.97
C CYS A 42 1.70 -2.63 -4.55
N LEU A 43 0.76 -2.50 -3.61
CA LEU A 43 0.12 -3.67 -2.99
C LEU A 43 -1.15 -4.14 -3.70
N GLU A 44 -1.71 -3.30 -4.60
CA GLU A 44 -2.83 -3.67 -5.49
C GLU A 44 -2.88 -2.72 -6.68
N TRP A 45 -3.54 -3.12 -7.77
CA TRP A 45 -3.77 -2.31 -8.97
C TRP A 45 -2.49 -1.75 -9.62
N PRO A 46 -1.46 -2.58 -9.89
CA PRO A 46 -0.14 -2.10 -10.27
C PRO A 46 -0.06 -1.39 -11.63
N GLU A 47 -1.08 -1.55 -12.48
CA GLU A 47 -1.18 -0.90 -13.79
C GLU A 47 -2.21 0.24 -13.81
N ALA A 48 -2.85 0.53 -12.65
CA ALA A 48 -3.86 1.57 -12.58
C ALA A 48 -3.25 2.92 -12.18
N PHE A 49 -3.57 3.97 -12.94
CA PHE A 49 -3.21 5.36 -12.63
C PHE A 49 -1.71 5.59 -12.36
N VAL A 50 -0.83 4.79 -13.00
CA VAL A 50 0.62 4.81 -12.77
C VAL A 50 1.22 6.21 -12.85
N GLU A 51 0.81 6.98 -13.87
CA GLU A 51 1.30 8.35 -14.09
C GLU A 51 0.80 9.36 -13.04
N ARG A 52 -0.26 9.03 -12.30
CA ARG A 52 -0.90 9.89 -11.30
C ARG A 52 -0.57 9.52 -9.85
N CYS A 53 -0.06 8.30 -9.62
CA CYS A 53 0.19 7.76 -8.28
C CYS A 53 1.67 7.78 -7.88
N CYS A 54 2.46 8.68 -8.48
CA CYS A 54 3.87 8.94 -8.14
C CYS A 54 4.85 7.78 -8.41
N ALA A 55 4.41 6.63 -8.93
CA ALA A 55 5.30 5.49 -9.16
C ALA A 55 6.49 5.85 -10.07
N LEU A 56 6.22 6.60 -11.16
CA LEU A 56 7.25 7.03 -12.11
C LEU A 56 8.22 8.06 -11.49
N ASN A 57 7.70 8.99 -10.68
CA ASN A 57 8.53 9.97 -9.99
C ASN A 57 9.47 9.28 -9.00
N LEU A 58 8.98 8.29 -8.23
CA LEU A 58 9.80 7.54 -7.30
C LEU A 58 10.87 6.70 -8.02
N LEU A 59 10.55 6.10 -9.17
CA LEU A 59 11.55 5.44 -10.02
C LEU A 59 12.65 6.40 -10.49
N GLN A 60 12.29 7.64 -10.89
CA GLN A 60 13.26 8.68 -11.24
C GLN A 60 14.13 9.08 -10.04
N MET A 61 13.61 9.01 -8.82
CA MET A 61 14.34 9.26 -7.57
C MET A 61 15.14 8.05 -7.07
N GLY A 62 15.25 6.98 -7.87
CA GLY A 62 16.07 5.82 -7.56
C GLY A 62 15.41 4.72 -6.76
N TYR A 63 14.08 4.76 -6.55
CA TYR A 63 13.34 3.66 -5.92
C TYR A 63 13.13 2.53 -6.92
N TYR A 64 13.27 1.29 -6.46
CA TYR A 64 12.66 0.16 -7.17
C TYR A 64 11.15 0.23 -7.01
N HIS A 65 10.39 -0.24 -8.01
CA HIS A 65 8.93 -0.36 -7.92
C HIS A 65 8.54 -1.83 -8.07
N VAL A 66 7.88 -2.38 -7.07
CA VAL A 66 7.63 -3.82 -7.01
C VAL A 66 6.17 -4.14 -6.74
N HIS A 67 5.77 -5.35 -7.14
CA HIS A 67 4.43 -5.89 -6.89
C HIS A 67 4.48 -7.41 -6.82
N VAL A 68 3.62 -7.99 -5.99
CA VAL A 68 3.22 -9.40 -6.05
C VAL A 68 1.70 -9.46 -6.03
N ASN A 69 1.14 -10.25 -6.94
CA ASN A 69 -0.32 -10.32 -7.12
C ASN A 69 -0.95 -11.24 -6.07
N ILE A 70 -1.63 -10.64 -5.12
CA ILE A 70 -2.43 -11.33 -4.10
C ILE A 70 -3.92 -10.95 -4.20
N HIS A 71 -4.34 -10.51 -5.39
CA HIS A 71 -5.72 -10.10 -5.66
C HIS A 71 -6.72 -11.18 -5.21
N GLY A 72 -7.81 -10.77 -4.57
CA GLY A 72 -8.84 -11.66 -4.07
C GLY A 72 -8.56 -12.29 -2.70
N THR A 73 -7.38 -12.09 -2.10
CA THR A 73 -7.10 -12.51 -0.71
C THR A 73 -7.65 -11.52 0.32
N PHE A 74 -7.99 -10.29 -0.09
CA PHE A 74 -8.54 -9.22 0.76
C PHE A 74 -7.71 -8.96 2.02
N ALA A 75 -6.40 -9.07 1.93
CA ALA A 75 -5.48 -8.92 3.06
C ALA A 75 -5.75 -9.92 4.22
N SER A 76 -6.34 -11.06 3.94
CA SER A 76 -6.52 -12.16 4.89
C SER A 76 -5.18 -12.70 5.37
N PRO A 77 -5.14 -13.53 6.42
CA PRO A 77 -3.90 -14.16 6.88
C PRO A 77 -3.13 -14.89 5.79
N GLU A 78 -3.81 -15.53 4.84
CA GLU A 78 -3.17 -16.18 3.69
C GLU A 78 -2.46 -15.16 2.78
N GLY A 79 -3.13 -14.05 2.44
CA GLY A 79 -2.51 -12.98 1.64
C GLY A 79 -1.33 -12.33 2.37
N MET A 80 -1.44 -12.13 3.69
CA MET A 80 -0.35 -11.58 4.50
C MET A 80 0.86 -12.50 4.55
N ALA A 81 0.68 -13.82 4.57
CA ALA A 81 1.78 -14.78 4.50
C ALA A 81 2.57 -14.66 3.19
N VAL A 82 1.89 -14.51 2.05
CA VAL A 82 2.55 -14.29 0.75
C VAL A 82 3.34 -12.96 0.76
N LEU A 83 2.77 -11.90 1.34
CA LEU A 83 3.48 -10.61 1.46
C LEU A 83 4.71 -10.73 2.37
N ASP A 84 4.63 -11.44 3.50
CA ASP A 84 5.79 -11.70 4.38
C ASP A 84 6.91 -12.43 3.63
N HIS A 85 6.58 -13.50 2.90
CA HIS A 85 7.57 -14.25 2.12
C HIS A 85 8.18 -13.40 1.01
N PHE A 86 7.37 -12.62 0.29
CA PHE A 86 7.87 -11.72 -0.76
C PHE A 86 8.76 -10.61 -0.20
N TYR A 87 8.40 -10.03 0.95
CA TYR A 87 9.25 -9.07 1.66
C TYR A 87 10.61 -9.69 1.99
N ARG A 88 10.65 -10.90 2.54
CA ARG A 88 11.92 -11.59 2.86
C ARG A 88 12.73 -11.86 1.62
N TYR A 89 12.11 -12.35 0.56
CA TYR A 89 12.79 -12.53 -0.72
C TYR A 89 13.47 -11.25 -1.19
N LEU A 90 12.78 -10.12 -1.15
CA LEU A 90 13.36 -8.84 -1.58
C LEU A 90 14.47 -8.35 -0.65
N THR A 91 14.29 -8.47 0.66
CA THR A 91 15.24 -7.88 1.62
C THR A 91 16.42 -8.78 1.95
N GLU A 92 16.23 -10.09 2.00
CA GLU A 92 17.24 -11.06 2.40
C GLU A 92 18.01 -11.65 1.20
N GLU A 93 17.33 -11.86 0.06
CA GLU A 93 17.96 -12.47 -1.12
C GLU A 93 18.32 -11.44 -2.20
N ARG A 94 17.53 -10.35 -2.34
CA ARG A 94 17.75 -9.32 -3.37
C ARG A 94 18.43 -8.06 -2.82
N GLY A 95 18.65 -7.95 -1.51
CA GLY A 95 19.37 -6.86 -0.87
C GLY A 95 18.64 -5.52 -0.86
N PHE A 96 17.30 -5.53 -0.93
CA PHE A 96 16.49 -4.33 -0.83
C PHE A 96 16.50 -3.78 0.60
N GLN A 97 16.25 -2.48 0.74
CA GLN A 97 16.14 -1.82 2.04
C GLN A 97 15.09 -2.51 2.92
N LYS A 98 15.38 -2.65 4.22
CA LYS A 98 14.50 -3.35 5.17
C LYS A 98 13.17 -2.64 5.41
N ARG A 99 13.08 -1.33 5.18
CA ARG A 99 11.84 -0.57 5.31
C ARG A 99 11.32 -0.19 3.94
N ALA A 100 10.12 -0.68 3.61
CA ALA A 100 9.43 -0.41 2.36
C ALA A 100 8.61 0.88 2.44
N HIS A 101 8.51 1.63 1.36
CA HIS A 101 7.38 2.53 1.15
C HIS A 101 6.21 1.71 0.58
N LEU A 102 5.04 1.76 1.22
CA LEU A 102 3.83 1.06 0.77
C LEU A 102 2.93 2.01 -0.01
N MET A 103 2.48 1.58 -1.17
CA MET A 103 1.55 2.32 -2.02
C MET A 103 0.25 1.51 -2.14
N GLY A 104 -0.85 2.06 -1.62
CA GLY A 104 -2.13 1.41 -1.58
C GLY A 104 -3.27 2.27 -2.12
N LEU A 105 -3.75 1.93 -3.33
CA LEU A 105 -4.93 2.53 -3.94
C LEU A 105 -6.16 1.69 -3.58
N SER A 106 -7.23 2.31 -3.12
CA SER A 106 -8.50 1.62 -2.84
C SER A 106 -8.29 0.37 -1.96
N MET A 107 -8.56 -0.83 -2.47
CA MET A 107 -8.25 -2.10 -1.80
C MET A 107 -6.78 -2.26 -1.43
N GLY A 108 -5.85 -1.69 -2.20
CA GLY A 108 -4.43 -1.67 -1.87
C GLY A 108 -4.12 -0.99 -0.54
N GLY A 109 -4.99 -0.09 -0.09
CA GLY A 109 -4.94 0.48 1.26
C GLY A 109 -5.12 -0.59 2.33
N LEU A 110 -6.09 -1.49 2.17
CA LEU A 110 -6.31 -2.58 3.11
C LEU A 110 -5.07 -3.45 3.26
N TYR A 111 -4.43 -3.83 2.16
CA TYR A 111 -3.17 -4.60 2.20
C TYR A 111 -2.05 -3.82 2.88
N SER A 112 -1.92 -2.52 2.58
CA SER A 112 -0.88 -1.65 3.17
C SER A 112 -1.02 -1.53 4.68
N TYR A 113 -2.22 -1.20 5.16
CA TYR A 113 -2.46 -1.03 6.60
C TYR A 113 -2.42 -2.35 7.36
N ARG A 114 -2.89 -3.45 6.77
CA ARG A 114 -2.78 -4.78 7.36
C ARG A 114 -1.31 -5.22 7.50
N PHE A 115 -0.50 -5.01 6.44
CA PHE A 115 0.92 -5.32 6.50
C PHE A 115 1.64 -4.46 7.55
N ALA A 116 1.37 -3.16 7.57
CA ALA A 116 1.99 -2.25 8.54
C ALA A 116 1.57 -2.57 9.99
N MET A 117 0.34 -3.00 10.21
CA MET A 117 -0.15 -3.42 11.54
C MET A 117 0.59 -4.67 12.05
N GLU A 118 0.90 -5.62 11.17
CA GLU A 118 1.62 -6.85 11.55
C GLU A 118 3.14 -6.65 11.61
N TYR A 119 3.69 -5.81 10.73
CA TYR A 119 5.13 -5.64 10.56
C TYR A 119 5.54 -4.15 10.54
N PRO A 120 5.26 -3.38 11.61
CA PRO A 120 5.49 -1.94 11.62
C PRO A 120 6.97 -1.56 11.42
N ASP A 121 7.89 -2.39 11.85
CA ASP A 121 9.33 -2.17 11.69
C ASP A 121 9.82 -2.28 10.23
N ARG A 122 9.01 -2.87 9.36
CA ARG A 122 9.33 -3.07 7.94
C ARG A 122 8.82 -1.95 7.04
N VAL A 123 8.16 -0.94 7.59
CA VAL A 123 7.50 0.12 6.82
C VAL A 123 8.18 1.46 7.06
N ALA A 124 8.58 2.12 5.97
CA ALA A 124 9.14 3.46 5.98
C ALA A 124 8.04 4.54 5.96
N ALA A 125 7.06 4.39 5.09
CA ALA A 125 5.93 5.30 4.93
C ALA A 125 4.77 4.58 4.21
N ILE A 126 3.55 5.12 4.31
CA ILE A 126 2.39 4.63 3.56
C ILE A 126 1.79 5.79 2.76
N TYR A 127 1.63 5.59 1.44
CA TYR A 127 0.78 6.38 0.57
C TYR A 127 -0.54 5.64 0.37
N GLY A 128 -1.63 6.21 0.87
CA GLY A 128 -2.99 5.71 0.67
C GLY A 128 -3.79 6.63 -0.24
N ASP A 129 -4.40 6.09 -1.29
CA ASP A 129 -5.27 6.84 -2.20
C ASP A 129 -6.68 6.25 -2.18
N ALA A 130 -7.62 6.99 -1.61
CA ALA A 130 -8.96 6.51 -1.28
C ALA A 130 -8.91 5.10 -0.66
N PRO A 131 -8.06 4.88 0.38
CA PRO A 131 -7.74 3.56 0.86
C PRO A 131 -8.91 2.93 1.61
N VAL A 132 -9.19 1.65 1.35
CA VAL A 132 -9.96 0.84 2.27
C VAL A 132 -9.08 0.61 3.51
N CYS A 133 -9.55 1.01 4.67
CA CYS A 133 -8.82 0.82 5.93
C CYS A 133 -9.69 0.30 7.09
N ASP A 134 -11.00 0.14 6.84
CA ASP A 134 -11.95 -0.41 7.79
C ASP A 134 -12.74 -1.57 7.15
N LEU A 135 -12.50 -2.78 7.61
CA LEU A 135 -13.22 -3.98 7.15
C LEU A 135 -14.71 -3.94 7.51
N ALA A 136 -15.07 -3.27 8.59
CA ALA A 136 -16.45 -3.18 9.04
C ALA A 136 -17.32 -2.31 8.11
N CYS A 137 -16.69 -1.37 7.39
CA CYS A 137 -17.34 -0.45 6.46
C CYS A 137 -17.19 -0.89 4.99
N TYR A 138 -16.80 -2.13 4.73
CA TYR A 138 -16.66 -2.64 3.36
C TYR A 138 -18.03 -2.65 2.64
N PRO A 139 -18.08 -2.30 1.32
CA PRO A 139 -19.35 -2.25 0.56
C PRO A 139 -20.20 -3.50 0.73
N ALA A 140 -21.50 -3.32 1.01
CA ALA A 140 -22.41 -4.40 1.41
C ALA A 140 -22.55 -5.51 0.35
N ASP A 141 -22.50 -5.14 -0.94
CA ASP A 141 -22.58 -6.07 -2.08
C ASP A 141 -21.38 -7.01 -2.24
N ARG A 142 -20.27 -6.72 -1.58
CA ARG A 142 -19.02 -7.49 -1.63
C ARG A 142 -18.57 -7.99 -0.25
N ARG A 143 -19.28 -7.63 0.79
CA ARG A 143 -18.90 -7.90 2.18
C ARG A 143 -18.75 -9.39 2.47
N ASP A 144 -19.65 -10.21 1.95
CA ASP A 144 -19.65 -11.65 2.18
C ASP A 144 -18.36 -12.33 1.66
N VAL A 145 -17.87 -11.89 0.50
CA VAL A 145 -16.62 -12.43 -0.09
C VAL A 145 -15.41 -12.05 0.76
N VAL A 146 -15.38 -10.81 1.25
CA VAL A 146 -14.32 -10.33 2.13
C VAL A 146 -14.35 -11.08 3.45
N PHE A 147 -15.51 -11.19 4.08
CA PHE A 147 -15.65 -11.89 5.36
C PHE A 147 -15.27 -13.37 5.25
N ALA A 148 -15.68 -14.02 4.14
CA ALA A 148 -15.28 -15.41 3.88
C ALA A 148 -13.77 -15.60 3.79
N ALA A 149 -13.00 -14.64 3.25
CA ALA A 149 -11.55 -14.68 3.21
C ALA A 149 -10.90 -14.66 4.61
N TYR A 150 -11.63 -14.16 5.62
CA TYR A 150 -11.22 -14.19 7.02
C TYR A 150 -11.84 -15.36 7.80
N GLY A 151 -12.56 -16.27 7.13
CA GLY A 151 -13.30 -17.36 7.77
C GLY A 151 -14.54 -16.87 8.55
N CYS A 152 -15.01 -15.67 8.28
CA CYS A 152 -16.12 -15.00 8.96
C CYS A 152 -17.36 -14.93 8.07
N ARG A 153 -18.53 -14.70 8.70
CA ARG A 153 -19.82 -14.53 8.03
C ARG A 153 -20.52 -13.23 8.40
N THR A 154 -20.12 -12.64 9.52
CA THR A 154 -20.76 -11.42 10.05
C THR A 154 -19.71 -10.37 10.42
N GLN A 155 -20.15 -9.13 10.57
CA GLN A 155 -19.32 -8.02 10.99
C GLN A 155 -18.79 -8.20 12.42
N GLU A 156 -19.58 -8.82 13.30
CA GLU A 156 -19.19 -9.13 14.66
C GLU A 156 -18.04 -10.16 14.68
N GLU A 157 -18.11 -11.16 13.80
CA GLU A 157 -17.03 -12.14 13.66
C GLU A 157 -15.75 -11.49 13.13
N ILE A 158 -15.84 -10.57 12.16
CA ILE A 158 -14.68 -9.79 11.68
C ILE A 158 -14.05 -8.97 12.82
N ALA A 159 -14.87 -8.27 13.63
CA ALA A 159 -14.36 -7.51 14.76
C ALA A 159 -13.63 -8.39 15.79
N GLN A 160 -14.11 -9.63 16.00
CA GLN A 160 -13.50 -10.58 16.93
C GLN A 160 -12.15 -11.14 16.43
N THR A 161 -11.85 -11.03 15.13
CA THR A 161 -10.55 -11.49 14.60
C THR A 161 -9.38 -10.63 15.09
N GLY A 162 -9.61 -9.37 15.46
CA GLY A 162 -8.56 -8.40 15.76
C GLY A 162 -7.70 -8.06 14.53
N LEU A 163 -8.24 -8.26 13.31
CA LEU A 163 -7.50 -8.07 12.06
C LEU A 163 -7.93 -6.81 11.28
N ASN A 164 -8.85 -6.02 11.83
CA ASN A 164 -9.29 -4.78 11.20
C ASN A 164 -8.24 -3.67 11.40
N PRO A 165 -7.55 -3.18 10.35
CA PRO A 165 -6.40 -2.30 10.52
C PRO A 165 -6.74 -0.96 11.17
N ILE A 166 -7.95 -0.44 11.00
CA ILE A 166 -8.36 0.82 11.61
C ILE A 166 -8.35 0.78 13.15
N GLU A 167 -8.47 -0.42 13.73
CA GLU A 167 -8.46 -0.64 15.18
C GLU A 167 -7.05 -0.74 15.77
N HIS A 168 -6.00 -0.77 14.93
CA HIS A 168 -4.62 -0.97 15.32
C HIS A 168 -3.68 0.13 14.82
N LEU A 169 -4.21 1.32 14.55
CA LEU A 169 -3.40 2.48 14.13
C LEU A 169 -2.40 2.94 15.19
N ASP A 170 -2.64 2.59 16.45
CA ASP A 170 -1.72 2.81 17.56
C ASP A 170 -0.35 2.15 17.33
N ARG A 171 -0.32 0.95 16.71
CA ARG A 171 0.93 0.26 16.37
C ARG A 171 1.74 1.05 15.32
N LEU A 172 1.06 1.60 14.33
CA LEU A 172 1.68 2.41 13.28
C LEU A 172 2.20 3.74 13.85
N ALA A 173 1.39 4.40 14.71
CA ALA A 173 1.76 5.64 15.35
C ALA A 173 2.94 5.44 16.32
N ALA A 174 2.91 4.39 17.15
CA ALA A 174 4.01 4.02 18.05
C ALA A 174 5.32 3.72 17.29
N ALA A 175 5.23 3.12 16.11
CA ALA A 175 6.37 2.90 15.22
C ALA A 175 6.79 4.17 14.45
N GLY A 176 6.05 5.28 14.57
CA GLY A 176 6.31 6.55 13.90
C GLY A 176 6.20 6.47 12.37
N ILE A 177 5.30 5.66 11.83
CA ILE A 177 5.12 5.50 10.37
C ILE A 177 4.39 6.73 9.81
N PRO A 178 4.98 7.54 8.93
CA PRO A 178 4.27 8.66 8.33
C PRO A 178 3.24 8.16 7.30
N LEU A 179 2.06 8.77 7.31
CA LEU A 179 0.99 8.50 6.36
C LEU A 179 0.82 9.70 5.41
N ILE A 180 0.65 9.41 4.13
CA ILE A 180 0.23 10.36 3.11
C ILE A 180 -1.10 9.87 2.57
N ASN A 181 -2.17 10.62 2.76
CA ASN A 181 -3.52 10.19 2.40
C ASN A 181 -4.14 11.13 1.38
N VAL A 182 -4.47 10.61 0.21
CA VAL A 182 -5.20 11.29 -0.87
C VAL A 182 -6.59 10.68 -0.94
N TYR A 183 -7.65 11.49 -1.08
CA TYR A 183 -9.00 10.97 -1.30
C TYR A 183 -9.90 11.99 -2.00
N GLY A 184 -10.91 11.49 -2.71
CA GLY A 184 -11.95 12.30 -3.30
C GLY A 184 -13.08 12.56 -2.30
N CYS A 185 -13.42 13.84 -2.06
CA CYS A 185 -14.48 14.21 -1.10
C CYS A 185 -15.90 13.82 -1.57
N ALA A 186 -16.06 13.44 -2.83
CA ALA A 186 -17.35 12.96 -3.38
C ALA A 186 -17.33 11.45 -3.66
N ASP A 187 -16.40 10.71 -3.06
CA ASP A 187 -16.30 9.26 -3.21
C ASP A 187 -17.52 8.57 -2.59
N LYS A 188 -18.19 7.73 -3.38
CA LYS A 188 -19.36 6.95 -2.96
C LYS A 188 -19.10 5.46 -2.91
N LEU A 189 -17.88 5.04 -3.24
CA LEU A 189 -17.48 3.64 -3.22
C LEU A 189 -16.67 3.33 -1.96
N VAL A 190 -15.64 4.13 -1.68
CA VAL A 190 -14.88 4.12 -0.44
C VAL A 190 -15.17 5.44 0.27
N ILE A 191 -16.24 5.43 1.04
CA ILE A 191 -16.84 6.63 1.66
C ILE A 191 -15.79 7.30 2.58
N PRO A 192 -15.41 8.57 2.35
CA PRO A 192 -14.34 9.22 3.11
C PRO A 192 -14.56 9.22 4.62
N GLU A 193 -15.79 9.46 5.07
CA GLU A 193 -16.16 9.51 6.48
C GLU A 193 -15.97 8.15 7.18
N GLU A 194 -16.11 7.05 6.43
CA GLU A 194 -15.96 5.67 6.94
C GLU A 194 -14.52 5.18 6.88
N HIS A 195 -13.68 5.76 6.01
CA HIS A 195 -12.33 5.33 5.75
C HIS A 195 -11.29 6.44 5.97
N SER A 196 -11.04 7.27 4.97
CA SER A 196 -9.95 8.27 4.99
C SER A 196 -10.07 9.27 6.13
N GLU A 197 -11.23 9.88 6.34
CA GLU A 197 -11.43 10.88 7.40
C GLU A 197 -11.38 10.24 8.79
N LYS A 198 -11.94 9.04 8.93
CA LYS A 198 -11.84 8.24 10.15
C LYS A 198 -10.39 7.90 10.48
N LEU A 199 -9.63 7.44 9.48
CA LEU A 199 -8.20 7.16 9.60
C LEU A 199 -7.44 8.41 10.06
N VAL A 200 -7.64 9.53 9.38
CA VAL A 200 -6.98 10.81 9.67
C VAL A 200 -7.25 11.25 11.11
N LYS A 201 -8.51 11.22 11.53
CA LYS A 201 -8.92 11.60 12.88
C LYS A 201 -8.20 10.75 13.93
N ILE A 202 -8.32 9.42 13.83
CA ILE A 202 -7.72 8.50 14.80
C ILE A 202 -6.20 8.66 14.82
N TYR A 203 -5.56 8.73 13.64
CA TYR A 203 -4.10 8.81 13.56
C TYR A 203 -3.56 10.10 14.14
N HIS A 204 -4.27 11.21 13.93
CA HIS A 204 -3.94 12.50 14.53
C HIS A 204 -4.13 12.50 16.05
N GLU A 205 -5.21 11.89 16.57
CA GLU A 205 -5.44 11.75 18.02
C GLU A 205 -4.34 10.91 18.71
N LEU A 206 -3.74 9.96 17.98
CA LEU A 206 -2.61 9.16 18.44
C LEU A 206 -1.26 9.89 18.35
N GLY A 207 -1.24 11.14 17.85
CA GLY A 207 0.00 11.90 17.62
C GLY A 207 0.81 11.41 16.42
N GLY A 208 0.20 10.65 15.51
CA GLY A 208 0.83 10.14 14.30
C GLY A 208 1.07 11.22 13.25
N ASP A 209 2.14 11.05 12.46
CA ASP A 209 2.48 11.96 11.36
C ASP A 209 1.63 11.61 10.13
N ILE A 210 0.66 12.45 9.80
CA ILE A 210 -0.21 12.28 8.64
C ILE A 210 -0.34 13.57 7.85
N THR A 211 -0.13 13.48 6.53
CA THR A 211 -0.37 14.58 5.58
C THR A 211 -1.52 14.19 4.66
N VAL A 212 -2.48 15.10 4.48
CA VAL A 212 -3.75 14.81 3.83
C VAL A 212 -3.95 15.71 2.61
N PHE A 213 -4.41 15.11 1.52
CA PHE A 213 -4.73 15.76 0.25
C PHE A 213 -6.18 15.46 -0.15
N PRO A 214 -7.18 16.15 0.44
CA PRO A 214 -8.56 16.00 0.03
C PRO A 214 -8.76 16.66 -1.34
N ARG A 215 -9.51 15.96 -2.23
CA ARG A 215 -9.83 16.47 -3.57
C ARG A 215 -11.32 16.82 -3.64
N PRO A 216 -11.69 18.09 -3.53
CA PRO A 216 -13.09 18.54 -3.63
C PRO A 216 -13.71 18.09 -4.95
N TYR A 217 -14.96 17.63 -4.91
CA TYR A 217 -15.77 17.21 -6.07
C TYR A 217 -15.27 15.98 -6.84
N VAL A 218 -14.16 15.37 -6.43
CA VAL A 218 -13.64 14.13 -7.03
C VAL A 218 -14.28 12.93 -6.32
N GLY A 219 -14.69 11.93 -7.11
CA GLY A 219 -15.19 10.65 -6.61
C GLY A 219 -14.05 9.65 -6.36
N HIS A 220 -14.37 8.35 -6.45
CA HIS A 220 -13.38 7.29 -6.29
C HIS A 220 -12.30 7.31 -7.39
N HIS A 221 -12.68 7.65 -8.59
CA HIS A 221 -11.77 7.77 -9.74
C HIS A 221 -11.79 9.19 -10.31
N PRO A 222 -10.66 9.62 -10.95
CA PRO A 222 -9.39 8.94 -11.06
C PRO A 222 -8.62 8.96 -9.73
N HIS A 223 -7.83 7.92 -9.44
CA HIS A 223 -6.84 7.93 -8.37
C HIS A 223 -5.67 8.86 -8.68
N GLY A 224 -4.84 9.12 -7.67
CA GLY A 224 -3.66 9.96 -7.77
C GLY A 224 -3.92 11.42 -7.47
N TYR A 225 -2.89 12.21 -7.61
CA TYR A 225 -2.90 13.66 -7.39
C TYR A 225 -2.37 14.37 -8.64
N ASP A 226 -2.82 15.61 -8.90
CA ASP A 226 -2.42 16.30 -10.13
C ASP A 226 -0.94 16.72 -10.09
N ASP A 227 -0.46 17.17 -8.93
CA ASP A 227 0.96 17.43 -8.70
C ASP A 227 1.63 16.17 -8.11
N THR A 228 1.96 15.22 -8.99
CA THR A 228 2.63 13.97 -8.61
C THR A 228 4.03 14.20 -8.07
N GLN A 229 4.70 15.27 -8.50
CA GLN A 229 6.04 15.62 -8.04
C GLN A 229 6.01 16.02 -6.57
N GLN A 230 5.07 16.88 -6.18
CA GLN A 230 4.89 17.31 -4.78
C GLN A 230 4.70 16.08 -3.85
N ILE A 231 3.85 15.15 -4.26
CA ILE A 231 3.60 13.94 -3.47
C ILE A 231 4.85 13.06 -3.40
N ALA A 232 5.56 12.87 -4.52
CA ALA A 232 6.77 12.06 -4.56
C ALA A 232 7.89 12.65 -3.69
N GLU A 233 8.08 13.96 -3.70
CA GLU A 233 9.05 14.66 -2.86
C GLU A 233 8.70 14.53 -1.37
N LEU A 234 7.42 14.62 -1.02
CA LEU A 234 6.95 14.40 0.34
C LEU A 234 7.22 12.96 0.79
N ILE A 235 6.86 11.95 -0.04
CA ILE A 235 7.16 10.55 0.22
C ILE A 235 8.67 10.37 0.42
N HIS A 236 9.47 10.89 -0.50
CA HIS A 236 10.93 10.78 -0.43
C HIS A 236 11.51 11.38 0.86
N SER A 237 11.02 12.55 1.27
CA SER A 237 11.41 13.19 2.52
C SER A 237 11.07 12.33 3.74
N LYS A 238 9.83 11.83 3.81
CA LYS A 238 9.37 10.98 4.92
C LYS A 238 10.11 9.66 4.99
N VAL A 239 10.32 9.01 3.85
CA VAL A 239 11.09 7.74 3.76
C VAL A 239 12.54 7.98 4.19
N SER A 240 13.21 9.00 3.66
CA SER A 240 14.62 9.29 3.96
C SER A 240 14.86 9.60 5.44
N ALA A 241 13.90 10.17 6.14
CA ALA A 241 13.99 10.42 7.58
C ALA A 241 13.92 9.12 8.43
N ARG A 242 13.56 7.98 7.83
CA ARG A 242 13.36 6.70 8.51
C ARG A 242 14.34 5.60 8.10
N LEU A 243 15.14 5.80 7.06
CA LEU A 243 16.18 4.89 6.60
C LEU A 243 17.52 5.24 7.21
#